data_1a4ff273b32931abc62dc7f2d44f12a7
#
_entry.id   1a4ff273b32931abc62dc7f2d44f12a7
#
_cell.length_a   1.000
_cell.length_b   1.000
_cell.length_c   1.000
_cell.angle_alpha   90.00
_cell.angle_beta   90.00
_cell.angle_gamma   90.00
#
_symmetry.space_group_name_H-M   'P 1'
#
loop_
_entity.id
_entity.type
_entity.pdbx_description
1 polymer ?
#
loop_
_entity_poly.entity_id
_entity_poly.type
_entity_poly.pdbx_seq_one_letter_code
_entity_poly.pdbx_strand_id
1 'polypeptide(L)'
;MGASSFTPTQRDHLRDDFATGYELVDGTARLAAMNMLLHGIGTSNGESPIVVQDSLLTDPGSRWSMVLTNPPFGKKSSLTMVGADGREDNEIDRQDFVATTSNKQLNFVQHIMTILDTNGRAAVVLPDNVLFEGGAGETIRRKLLTDFDLHTMLRLPTGIFYAQGVKANVLFFERKPANPGRPWTERLWVYDLRTNQHFTLKQNPLRRKHLDEFVDCFKPGHRGDRVESERWHSFSYGELVARDKANLDITWLRDESLEDLDNLPAPDVIAREIVEDLSAALAEFEAVATALEAQLAGEIADSD
;
A
#
# COMPACT_ATOMS: atom_id res chain seq x y z
N MET A 1 -1.67 -21.44 16.25
CA MET A 1 -2.63 -22.07 17.19
C MET A 1 -3.70 -22.70 16.32
N GLY A 2 -4.04 -23.97 16.52
CA GLY A 2 -5.06 -24.65 15.72
C GLY A 2 -6.47 -24.24 16.16
N ALA A 3 -7.44 -24.28 15.22
CA ALA A 3 -8.86 -23.93 15.47
C ALA A 3 -9.52 -24.68 16.64
N SER A 4 -8.90 -25.76 17.13
CA SER A 4 -9.38 -26.57 18.27
C SER A 4 -9.24 -25.89 19.63
N SER A 5 -8.51 -24.75 19.73
CA SER A 5 -8.29 -24.01 20.99
C SER A 5 -9.32 -22.88 21.25
N PHE A 6 -10.19 -22.57 20.26
CA PHE A 6 -11.17 -21.49 20.39
C PHE A 6 -12.46 -21.97 21.10
N THR A 7 -13.03 -21.11 21.94
CA THR A 7 -14.37 -21.29 22.48
C THR A 7 -15.42 -21.22 21.36
N PRO A 8 -16.65 -21.72 21.57
CA PRO A 8 -17.73 -21.59 20.58
C PRO A 8 -17.95 -20.14 20.14
N THR A 9 -18.02 -19.20 21.07
CA THR A 9 -18.20 -17.76 20.80
C THR A 9 -17.05 -17.18 19.96
N GLN A 10 -15.81 -17.59 20.24
CA GLN A 10 -14.65 -17.16 19.43
C GLN A 10 -14.69 -17.74 18.01
N ARG A 11 -15.20 -18.95 17.84
CA ARG A 11 -15.39 -19.55 16.51
C ARG A 11 -16.49 -18.86 15.73
N ASP A 12 -17.60 -18.51 16.39
CA ASP A 12 -18.69 -17.76 15.76
C ASP A 12 -18.21 -16.38 15.34
N HIS A 13 -17.50 -15.64 16.19
CA HIS A 13 -16.89 -14.37 15.84
C HIS A 13 -15.89 -14.49 14.67
N LEU A 14 -15.02 -15.51 14.68
CA LEU A 14 -14.06 -15.73 13.59
C LEU A 14 -14.78 -16.00 12.25
N ARG A 15 -15.91 -16.68 12.28
CA ARG A 15 -16.68 -17.01 11.11
C ARG A 15 -17.50 -15.83 10.59
N ASP A 16 -18.18 -15.11 11.48
CA ASP A 16 -19.25 -14.18 11.10
C ASP A 16 -18.81 -12.70 11.15
N ASP A 17 -17.91 -12.31 12.08
CA ASP A 17 -17.62 -10.91 12.40
C ASP A 17 -16.13 -10.52 12.28
N PHE A 18 -15.26 -11.51 12.01
CA PHE A 18 -13.82 -11.30 12.06
C PHE A 18 -13.29 -10.35 10.99
N ALA A 19 -13.83 -10.43 9.77
CA ALA A 19 -13.28 -9.71 8.64
C ALA A 19 -14.38 -9.08 7.79
N THR A 20 -14.13 -7.85 7.33
CA THR A 20 -14.92 -7.17 6.30
C THR A 20 -13.96 -6.62 5.26
N GLY A 21 -14.28 -6.80 3.98
CA GLY A 21 -13.53 -6.26 2.87
C GLY A 21 -14.44 -5.53 1.88
N TYR A 22 -13.91 -4.52 1.22
CA TYR A 22 -14.56 -3.81 0.14
C TYR A 22 -13.75 -3.99 -1.14
N GLU A 23 -14.40 -4.43 -2.21
CA GLU A 23 -13.77 -4.63 -3.52
C GLU A 23 -14.70 -4.07 -4.60
N LEU A 24 -14.14 -3.30 -5.53
CA LEU A 24 -14.90 -2.68 -6.61
C LEU A 24 -15.27 -3.68 -7.71
N VAL A 25 -14.37 -4.62 -8.01
CA VAL A 25 -14.52 -5.57 -9.12
C VAL A 25 -15.20 -6.84 -8.64
N ASP A 26 -16.41 -7.12 -9.13
CA ASP A 26 -17.25 -8.25 -8.74
C ASP A 26 -16.51 -9.61 -8.84
N GLY A 27 -15.77 -9.85 -9.93
CA GLY A 27 -14.98 -11.08 -10.09
C GLY A 27 -13.90 -11.25 -9.02
N THR A 28 -13.21 -10.16 -8.66
CA THR A 28 -12.20 -10.14 -7.58
C THR A 28 -12.86 -10.33 -6.22
N ALA A 29 -14.01 -9.70 -5.99
CA ALA A 29 -14.79 -9.85 -4.76
C ALA A 29 -15.21 -11.31 -4.54
N ARG A 30 -15.66 -12.01 -5.59
CA ARG A 30 -15.99 -13.44 -5.54
C ARG A 30 -14.79 -14.30 -5.18
N LEU A 31 -13.62 -14.05 -5.80
CA LEU A 31 -12.39 -14.77 -5.47
C LEU A 31 -11.97 -14.53 -4.01
N ALA A 32 -12.09 -13.29 -3.53
CA ALA A 32 -11.80 -12.95 -2.13
C ALA A 32 -12.75 -13.66 -1.17
N ALA A 33 -14.07 -13.66 -1.45
CA ALA A 33 -15.08 -14.36 -0.65
C ALA A 33 -14.83 -15.86 -0.61
N MET A 34 -14.50 -16.48 -1.75
CA MET A 34 -14.15 -17.91 -1.82
C MET A 34 -12.89 -18.21 -0.98
N ASN A 35 -11.88 -17.36 -1.06
CA ASN A 35 -10.67 -17.53 -0.26
C ASN A 35 -10.95 -17.40 1.24
N MET A 36 -11.77 -16.43 1.66
CA MET A 36 -12.22 -16.31 3.05
C MET A 36 -12.93 -17.56 3.54
N LEU A 37 -13.88 -18.06 2.74
CA LEU A 37 -14.64 -19.29 3.06
C LEU A 37 -13.73 -20.52 3.22
N LEU A 38 -12.72 -20.68 2.36
CA LEU A 38 -11.74 -21.76 2.47
C LEU A 38 -10.90 -21.68 3.75
N HIS A 39 -10.79 -20.49 4.34
CA HIS A 39 -10.13 -20.28 5.63
C HIS A 39 -11.10 -20.28 6.83
N GLY A 40 -12.37 -20.63 6.62
CA GLY A 40 -13.40 -20.71 7.66
C GLY A 40 -13.95 -19.36 8.10
N ILE A 41 -13.80 -18.32 7.27
CA ILE A 41 -14.35 -16.97 7.49
C ILE A 41 -15.56 -16.79 6.55
N GLY A 42 -16.72 -16.44 7.12
CA GLY A 42 -17.99 -16.43 6.40
C GLY A 42 -18.64 -17.80 6.33
N THR A 43 -19.87 -17.83 5.86
CA THR A 43 -20.65 -19.05 5.67
C THR A 43 -21.19 -19.13 4.24
N SER A 44 -21.41 -20.35 3.74
CA SER A 44 -21.99 -20.58 2.41
C SER A 44 -23.45 -20.09 2.28
N ASN A 45 -24.15 -19.92 3.39
CA ASN A 45 -25.55 -19.51 3.47
C ASN A 45 -25.73 -18.13 4.13
N GLY A 46 -24.63 -17.46 4.51
CA GLY A 46 -24.62 -16.16 5.14
C GLY A 46 -24.25 -15.04 4.17
N GLU A 47 -24.20 -13.81 4.69
CA GLU A 47 -23.69 -12.68 3.95
C GLU A 47 -22.18 -12.83 3.70
N SER A 48 -21.73 -12.39 2.52
CA SER A 48 -20.32 -12.39 2.20
C SER A 48 -19.58 -11.37 3.07
N PRO A 49 -18.41 -11.71 3.64
CA PRO A 49 -17.57 -10.72 4.31
C PRO A 49 -16.96 -9.71 3.33
N ILE A 50 -17.12 -9.92 2.02
CA ILE A 50 -16.64 -9.03 0.96
C ILE A 50 -17.82 -8.33 0.32
N VAL A 51 -17.85 -7.00 0.44
CA VAL A 51 -18.88 -6.12 -0.12
C VAL A 51 -18.40 -5.56 -1.45
N VAL A 52 -19.21 -5.69 -2.51
CA VAL A 52 -18.90 -5.10 -3.83
C VAL A 52 -19.24 -3.61 -3.79
N GLN A 53 -18.23 -2.78 -3.59
CA GLN A 53 -18.40 -1.32 -3.47
C GLN A 53 -17.06 -0.61 -3.68
N ASP A 54 -17.11 0.63 -4.22
CA ASP A 54 -15.96 1.52 -4.17
C ASP A 54 -15.79 2.10 -2.75
N SER A 55 -14.67 1.73 -2.11
CA SER A 55 -14.33 2.17 -0.75
C SER A 55 -14.14 3.68 -0.64
N LEU A 56 -13.82 4.37 -1.75
CA LEU A 56 -13.51 5.80 -1.72
C LEU A 56 -14.74 6.70 -1.89
N LEU A 57 -15.90 6.16 -2.31
CA LEU A 57 -17.10 6.97 -2.57
C LEU A 57 -17.70 7.56 -1.28
N THR A 58 -17.78 6.75 -0.22
CA THR A 58 -18.45 7.15 1.02
C THR A 58 -17.75 6.61 2.25
N ASP A 59 -18.01 7.26 3.41
CA ASP A 59 -17.70 6.65 4.70
C ASP A 59 -18.70 5.50 4.94
N PRO A 60 -18.23 4.27 5.18
CA PRO A 60 -19.13 3.13 5.43
C PRO A 60 -19.87 3.22 6.78
N GLY A 61 -19.53 4.20 7.63
CA GLY A 61 -20.14 4.38 8.95
C GLY A 61 -19.62 3.40 10.02
N SER A 62 -19.02 2.30 9.61
CA SER A 62 -18.43 1.30 10.50
C SER A 62 -16.95 1.61 10.79
N ARG A 63 -16.47 1.11 11.94
CA ARG A 63 -15.07 1.30 12.38
C ARG A 63 -14.49 -0.05 12.75
N TRP A 64 -13.20 -0.22 12.50
CA TRP A 64 -12.49 -1.48 12.70
C TRP A 64 -11.28 -1.29 13.61
N SER A 65 -11.04 -2.27 14.47
CA SER A 65 -9.88 -2.30 15.36
C SER A 65 -8.56 -2.59 14.62
N MET A 66 -8.64 -3.15 13.40
CA MET A 66 -7.47 -3.45 12.58
C MET A 66 -7.78 -3.26 11.09
N VAL A 67 -6.86 -2.60 10.38
CA VAL A 67 -6.88 -2.49 8.92
C VAL A 67 -5.57 -3.02 8.35
N LEU A 68 -5.66 -4.04 7.49
CA LEU A 68 -4.53 -4.58 6.73
C LEU A 68 -4.86 -4.45 5.24
N THR A 69 -4.08 -3.66 4.50
CA THR A 69 -4.42 -3.41 3.11
C THR A 69 -3.19 -3.11 2.24
N ASN A 70 -3.28 -3.50 0.99
CA ASN A 70 -2.40 -3.11 -0.09
C ASN A 70 -3.26 -2.43 -1.17
N PRO A 71 -3.51 -1.12 -1.05
CA PRO A 71 -4.33 -0.40 -2.02
C PRO A 71 -3.74 -0.46 -3.43
N PRO A 72 -4.58 -0.36 -4.50
CA PRO A 72 -4.08 -0.42 -5.86
C PRO A 72 -3.09 0.71 -6.15
N PHE A 73 -1.97 0.38 -6.82
CA PHE A 73 -0.97 1.34 -7.23
C PHE A 73 -1.40 2.00 -8.53
N GLY A 74 -1.64 3.30 -8.51
CA GLY A 74 -2.04 4.08 -9.66
C GLY A 74 -2.42 5.50 -9.22
N LYS A 75 -1.91 6.51 -9.92
CA LYS A 75 -2.15 7.91 -9.52
C LYS A 75 -3.56 8.40 -9.87
N LYS A 76 -4.16 7.90 -10.95
CA LYS A 76 -5.47 8.38 -11.42
C LYS A 76 -6.60 7.47 -10.96
N SER A 77 -7.71 8.05 -10.54
CA SER A 77 -8.97 7.34 -10.40
C SER A 77 -9.44 6.89 -11.79
N SER A 78 -9.87 5.62 -11.91
CA SER A 78 -10.57 5.14 -13.11
C SER A 78 -12.04 5.55 -13.12
N LEU A 79 -12.54 6.16 -12.06
CA LEU A 79 -13.88 6.68 -11.96
C LEU A 79 -13.85 8.18 -12.28
N THR A 80 -14.36 8.51 -13.44
CA THR A 80 -14.76 9.85 -13.79
C THR A 80 -16.10 10.08 -13.11
N MET A 81 -16.13 10.84 -12.03
CA MET A 81 -17.40 11.33 -11.48
C MET A 81 -17.83 12.51 -12.36
N VAL A 82 -18.96 12.36 -13.05
CA VAL A 82 -19.57 13.46 -13.76
C VAL A 82 -20.31 14.28 -12.69
N GLY A 83 -19.76 15.45 -12.35
CA GLY A 83 -20.43 16.39 -11.47
C GLY A 83 -21.79 16.82 -12.01
N ALA A 84 -22.65 17.38 -11.17
CA ALA A 84 -23.96 17.90 -11.56
C ALA A 84 -23.88 19.00 -12.66
N ASP A 85 -22.70 19.56 -12.89
CA ASP A 85 -22.36 20.55 -13.90
C ASP A 85 -21.84 19.95 -15.21
N GLY A 86 -21.79 18.61 -15.32
CA GLY A 86 -21.30 17.89 -16.52
C GLY A 86 -19.80 17.91 -16.71
N ARG A 87 -19.02 18.38 -15.71
CA ARG A 87 -17.54 18.30 -15.72
C ARG A 87 -17.08 16.98 -15.15
N GLU A 88 -16.05 16.42 -15.78
CA GLU A 88 -15.33 15.27 -15.25
C GLU A 88 -14.47 15.73 -14.06
N ASP A 89 -14.96 15.50 -12.84
CA ASP A 89 -14.18 15.77 -11.64
C ASP A 89 -13.51 14.45 -11.19
N ASN A 90 -12.19 14.43 -11.30
CA ASN A 90 -11.38 13.29 -10.85
C ASN A 90 -10.97 13.43 -9.37
N GLU A 91 -11.35 14.50 -8.70
CA GLU A 91 -11.03 14.75 -7.31
C GLU A 91 -12.11 14.19 -6.40
N ILE A 92 -11.69 13.49 -5.34
CA ILE A 92 -12.62 12.98 -4.33
C ILE A 92 -12.72 14.00 -3.21
N ASP A 93 -13.91 14.61 -3.10
CA ASP A 93 -14.29 15.50 -2.01
C ASP A 93 -15.22 14.75 -1.05
N ARG A 94 -14.72 14.44 0.13
CA ARG A 94 -15.47 13.80 1.22
C ARG A 94 -15.30 14.62 2.49
N GLN A 95 -16.40 14.82 3.25
CA GLN A 95 -16.40 15.63 4.47
C GLN A 95 -15.46 15.09 5.57
N ASP A 96 -15.18 13.79 5.57
CA ASP A 96 -14.27 13.14 6.51
C ASP A 96 -12.80 13.18 6.04
N PHE A 97 -12.55 13.62 4.80
CA PHE A 97 -11.20 13.79 4.27
C PHE A 97 -10.63 15.17 4.63
N VAL A 98 -9.34 15.22 4.90
CA VAL A 98 -8.65 16.45 5.29
C VAL A 98 -8.16 17.25 4.08
N ALA A 99 -8.06 16.61 2.92
CA ALA A 99 -7.63 17.24 1.66
C ALA A 99 -8.34 16.61 0.47
N THR A 100 -8.76 17.44 -0.46
CA THR A 100 -9.31 17.02 -1.76
C THR A 100 -8.14 16.74 -2.72
N THR A 101 -8.15 15.59 -3.37
CA THR A 101 -7.11 15.20 -4.33
C THR A 101 -7.61 14.13 -5.29
N SER A 102 -7.08 14.14 -6.52
CA SER A 102 -7.24 13.06 -7.49
C SER A 102 -6.29 11.87 -7.25
N ASN A 103 -5.31 12.00 -6.35
CA ASN A 103 -4.38 10.95 -6.04
C ASN A 103 -5.06 9.84 -5.22
N LYS A 104 -5.35 8.72 -5.88
CA LYS A 104 -6.03 7.58 -5.31
C LYS A 104 -5.34 7.01 -4.05
N GLN A 105 -4.02 6.96 -4.04
CA GLN A 105 -3.25 6.42 -2.91
C GLN A 105 -3.38 7.32 -1.67
N LEU A 106 -3.35 8.64 -1.85
CA LEU A 106 -3.61 9.60 -0.78
C LEU A 106 -5.03 9.49 -0.25
N ASN A 107 -6.02 9.26 -1.13
CA ASN A 107 -7.41 9.04 -0.75
C ASN A 107 -7.58 7.75 0.04
N PHE A 108 -6.86 6.67 -0.30
CA PHE A 108 -6.85 5.45 0.53
C PHE A 108 -6.26 5.68 1.92
N VAL A 109 -5.21 6.48 2.05
CA VAL A 109 -4.68 6.83 3.38
C VAL A 109 -5.74 7.54 4.21
N GLN A 110 -6.45 8.54 3.65
CA GLN A 110 -7.52 9.25 4.33
C GLN A 110 -8.68 8.32 4.71
N HIS A 111 -9.09 7.45 3.77
CA HIS A 111 -10.13 6.46 4.03
C HIS A 111 -9.77 5.54 5.20
N ILE A 112 -8.53 5.03 5.25
CA ILE A 112 -8.05 4.20 6.36
C ILE A 112 -8.06 4.98 7.68
N MET A 113 -7.66 6.24 7.66
CA MET A 113 -7.73 7.12 8.83
C MET A 113 -9.17 7.27 9.34
N THR A 114 -10.15 7.31 8.44
CA THR A 114 -11.58 7.40 8.79
C THR A 114 -12.08 6.10 9.40
N ILE A 115 -11.81 4.95 8.77
CA ILE A 115 -12.41 3.66 9.16
C ILE A 115 -11.74 3.00 10.37
N LEU A 116 -10.59 3.46 10.81
CA LEU A 116 -9.99 2.97 12.05
C LEU A 116 -10.79 3.41 13.27
N ASP A 117 -11.06 2.47 14.17
CA ASP A 117 -11.60 2.77 15.49
C ASP A 117 -10.55 3.45 16.37
N THR A 118 -10.98 4.09 17.46
CA THR A 118 -10.08 4.64 18.48
C THR A 118 -9.25 3.50 19.09
N ASN A 119 -7.93 3.67 19.12
CA ASN A 119 -6.93 2.65 19.42
C ASN A 119 -6.86 1.51 18.41
N GLY A 120 -7.54 1.62 17.28
CA GLY A 120 -7.36 0.74 16.13
C GLY A 120 -5.99 0.95 15.47
N ARG A 121 -5.50 -0.07 14.81
CA ARG A 121 -4.17 -0.13 14.18
C ARG A 121 -4.25 -0.49 12.71
N ALA A 122 -3.36 0.09 11.91
CA ALA A 122 -3.26 -0.18 10.49
C ALA A 122 -1.86 -0.62 10.08
N ALA A 123 -1.78 -1.50 9.09
CA ALA A 123 -0.60 -1.74 8.29
C ALA A 123 -0.97 -1.62 6.80
N VAL A 124 -0.35 -0.65 6.12
CA VAL A 124 -0.74 -0.23 4.77
C VAL A 124 0.46 -0.21 3.85
N VAL A 125 0.36 -0.90 2.72
CA VAL A 125 1.39 -0.85 1.67
C VAL A 125 1.13 0.37 0.79
N LEU A 126 2.12 1.25 0.68
CA LEU A 126 2.01 2.51 -0.08
C LEU A 126 3.27 2.74 -0.92
N PRO A 127 3.14 3.28 -2.14
CA PRO A 127 4.29 3.66 -2.95
C PRO A 127 4.98 4.92 -2.43
N ASP A 128 6.23 5.14 -2.85
CA ASP A 128 7.07 6.23 -2.34
C ASP A 128 6.46 7.62 -2.53
N ASN A 129 5.68 7.87 -3.60
CA ASN A 129 5.10 9.19 -3.84
C ASN A 129 4.23 9.69 -2.66
N VAL A 130 3.55 8.81 -1.93
CA VAL A 130 2.79 9.16 -0.72
C VAL A 130 3.69 9.76 0.36
N LEU A 131 4.97 9.39 0.39
CA LEU A 131 5.92 9.85 1.40
C LEU A 131 6.42 11.29 1.18
N PHE A 132 6.41 11.80 -0.07
CA PHE A 132 7.02 13.09 -0.40
C PHE A 132 6.16 14.05 -1.22
N GLU A 133 5.04 13.60 -1.80
CA GLU A 133 4.17 14.47 -2.61
C GLU A 133 3.71 15.71 -1.81
N GLY A 134 3.79 16.89 -2.42
CA GLY A 134 3.39 18.15 -1.79
C GLY A 134 1.88 18.38 -1.76
N GLY A 135 1.45 19.55 -1.34
CA GLY A 135 0.04 19.93 -1.31
C GLY A 135 -0.81 19.01 -0.43
N ALA A 136 -1.82 18.34 -1.02
CA ALA A 136 -2.67 17.41 -0.31
C ALA A 136 -1.86 16.32 0.42
N GLY A 137 -0.79 15.80 -0.19
CA GLY A 137 0.08 14.79 0.41
C GLY A 137 0.74 15.29 1.70
N GLU A 138 1.25 16.51 1.70
CA GLU A 138 1.81 17.13 2.91
C GLU A 138 0.74 17.28 4.01
N THR A 139 -0.43 17.80 3.67
CA THR A 139 -1.54 17.97 4.62
C THR A 139 -1.93 16.65 5.28
N ILE A 140 -2.03 15.59 4.49
CA ILE A 140 -2.39 14.24 4.97
C ILE A 140 -1.28 13.68 5.87
N ARG A 141 -0.01 13.80 5.48
CA ARG A 141 1.12 13.33 6.31
C ARG A 141 1.21 14.08 7.63
N ARG A 142 1.03 15.40 7.64
CA ARG A 142 1.00 16.20 8.88
C ARG A 142 -0.12 15.75 9.81
N LYS A 143 -1.34 15.52 9.27
CA LYS A 143 -2.45 14.98 10.05
C LYS A 143 -2.15 13.59 10.57
N LEU A 144 -1.56 12.71 9.76
CA LEU A 144 -1.19 11.36 10.17
C LEU A 144 -0.17 11.38 11.33
N LEU A 145 0.83 12.26 11.26
CA LEU A 145 1.84 12.43 12.32
C LEU A 145 1.28 13.04 13.60
N THR A 146 0.24 13.90 13.48
CA THR A 146 -0.31 14.63 14.63
C THR A 146 -1.40 13.85 15.35
N ASP A 147 -2.39 13.35 14.61
CA ASP A 147 -3.62 12.77 15.15
C ASP A 147 -3.52 11.24 15.34
N PHE A 148 -2.54 10.62 14.72
CA PHE A 148 -2.24 9.19 14.80
C PHE A 148 -0.82 8.98 15.34
N ASP A 149 -0.56 7.80 15.88
CA ASP A 149 0.78 7.36 16.21
C ASP A 149 1.36 6.57 15.04
N LEU A 150 2.03 7.26 14.11
CA LEU A 150 2.79 6.65 13.02
C LEU A 150 4.14 6.18 13.57
N HIS A 151 4.19 4.96 14.06
CA HIS A 151 5.31 4.48 14.85
C HIS A 151 6.35 3.65 14.09
N THR A 152 6.02 3.15 12.90
CA THR A 152 6.93 2.26 12.14
C THR A 152 6.70 2.39 10.64
N MET A 153 7.78 2.41 9.89
CA MET A 153 7.80 2.28 8.43
C MET A 153 8.80 1.20 8.02
N LEU A 154 8.37 0.27 7.18
CA LEU A 154 9.22 -0.71 6.53
C LEU A 154 9.38 -0.34 5.06
N ARG A 155 10.60 -0.01 4.63
CA ARG A 155 10.93 0.24 3.22
C ARG A 155 11.11 -1.10 2.50
N LEU A 156 10.21 -1.40 1.59
CA LEU A 156 10.23 -2.66 0.84
C LEU A 156 11.24 -2.59 -0.32
N PRO A 157 11.92 -3.70 -0.62
CA PRO A 157 12.81 -3.78 -1.76
C PRO A 157 12.05 -3.71 -3.08
N THR A 158 12.75 -3.36 -4.16
CA THR A 158 12.23 -3.47 -5.52
C THR A 158 12.19 -4.93 -5.98
N GLY A 159 11.49 -5.20 -7.08
CA GLY A 159 11.43 -6.54 -7.70
C GLY A 159 10.49 -7.55 -7.03
N ILE A 160 9.77 -7.14 -5.97
CA ILE A 160 8.80 -8.01 -5.26
C ILE A 160 7.36 -7.88 -5.80
N PHE A 161 7.10 -6.92 -6.67
CA PHE A 161 5.81 -6.70 -7.33
C PHE A 161 5.89 -7.05 -8.80
N TYR A 162 4.75 -7.37 -9.43
CA TYR A 162 4.68 -7.64 -10.87
C TYR A 162 5.14 -6.46 -11.72
N ALA A 163 4.77 -5.24 -11.33
CA ALA A 163 5.31 -4.03 -11.92
C ALA A 163 6.76 -3.83 -11.42
N GLN A 164 7.72 -4.05 -12.29
CA GLN A 164 9.14 -3.87 -11.98
C GLN A 164 9.45 -2.41 -11.65
N GLY A 165 10.39 -2.18 -10.74
CA GLY A 165 10.80 -0.85 -10.32
C GLY A 165 9.85 -0.16 -9.32
N VAL A 166 8.72 -0.75 -8.96
CA VAL A 166 7.85 -0.20 -7.92
C VAL A 166 8.58 -0.17 -6.58
N LYS A 167 8.69 1.04 -6.02
CA LYS A 167 9.19 1.29 -4.67
C LYS A 167 8.01 1.49 -3.75
N ALA A 168 7.88 0.63 -2.74
CA ALA A 168 6.79 0.69 -1.78
C ALA A 168 7.29 0.61 -0.34
N ASN A 169 6.42 0.98 0.57
CA ASN A 169 6.67 0.97 2.01
C ASN A 169 5.44 0.43 2.72
N VAL A 170 5.64 -0.14 3.91
CA VAL A 170 4.52 -0.45 4.81
C VAL A 170 4.52 0.56 5.94
N LEU A 171 3.44 1.32 6.07
CA LEU A 171 3.23 2.22 7.20
C LEU A 171 2.42 1.50 8.28
N PHE A 172 2.89 1.56 9.52
CA PHE A 172 2.21 1.03 10.71
C PHE A 172 1.83 2.18 11.60
N PHE A 173 0.55 2.39 11.81
CA PHE A 173 0.06 3.46 12.65
C PHE A 173 -1.18 3.06 13.46
N GLU A 174 -1.42 3.79 14.53
CA GLU A 174 -2.56 3.61 15.42
C GLU A 174 -3.38 4.89 15.49
N ARG A 175 -4.71 4.77 15.44
CA ARG A 175 -5.59 5.89 15.75
C ARG A 175 -5.62 6.11 17.26
N LYS A 176 -5.43 7.34 17.68
CA LYS A 176 -5.46 7.72 19.10
C LYS A 176 -6.64 8.65 19.37
N PRO A 177 -7.06 8.76 20.66
CA PRO A 177 -8.03 9.78 21.06
C PRO A 177 -7.54 11.18 20.70
N ALA A 178 -8.47 12.12 20.48
CA ALA A 178 -8.09 13.52 20.22
C ALA A 178 -7.22 14.06 21.37
N ASN A 179 -6.10 14.70 21.02
CA ASN A 179 -5.16 15.30 21.99
C ASN A 179 -4.76 16.71 21.51
N PRO A 180 -5.58 17.73 21.80
CA PRO A 180 -5.29 19.08 21.39
C PRO A 180 -3.94 19.56 21.95
N GLY A 181 -3.05 20.00 21.07
CA GLY A 181 -1.78 20.61 21.42
C GLY A 181 -0.57 19.69 21.54
N ARG A 182 -0.73 18.38 21.37
CA ARG A 182 0.41 17.44 21.35
C ARG A 182 0.24 16.37 20.27
N PRO A 183 1.24 16.16 19.39
CA PRO A 183 1.20 15.07 18.43
C PRO A 183 1.28 13.71 19.12
N TRP A 184 0.66 12.70 18.51
CA TRP A 184 0.74 11.33 18.99
C TRP A 184 1.99 10.59 18.50
N THR A 185 2.46 10.89 17.28
CA THR A 185 3.74 10.36 16.80
C THR A 185 4.88 11.02 17.56
N GLU A 186 5.48 10.34 18.50
CA GLU A 186 6.70 10.82 19.19
C GLU A 186 7.94 10.51 18.37
N ARG A 187 8.00 9.31 17.80
CA ARG A 187 9.08 8.81 16.94
C ARG A 187 8.55 7.88 15.88
N LEU A 188 9.03 8.08 14.64
CA LEU A 188 8.90 7.13 13.55
C LEU A 188 10.16 6.27 13.47
N TRP A 189 9.99 4.97 13.59
CA TRP A 189 11.04 4.00 13.36
C TRP A 189 10.99 3.50 11.92
N VAL A 190 12.11 3.57 11.21
CA VAL A 190 12.22 3.18 9.81
C VAL A 190 13.16 2.00 9.69
N TYR A 191 12.70 0.91 9.04
CA TYR A 191 13.52 -0.23 8.66
C TYR A 191 13.78 -0.20 7.16
N ASP A 192 15.05 -0.15 6.77
CA ASP A 192 15.44 -0.19 5.36
C ASP A 192 15.75 -1.63 4.93
N LEU A 193 14.74 -2.29 4.32
CA LEU A 193 14.91 -3.58 3.66
C LEU A 193 15.24 -3.41 2.16
N ARG A 194 15.37 -2.17 1.68
CA ARG A 194 15.54 -1.85 0.26
C ARG A 194 16.98 -1.73 -0.17
N THR A 195 17.75 -0.90 0.53
CA THR A 195 19.11 -0.55 0.12
C THR A 195 20.01 -1.76 0.11
N ASN A 196 20.73 -1.96 -1.00
CA ASN A 196 21.62 -3.11 -1.27
C ASN A 196 20.93 -4.48 -1.18
N GLN A 197 19.61 -4.52 -1.50
CA GLN A 197 18.82 -5.75 -1.53
C GLN A 197 18.19 -5.94 -2.91
N HIS A 198 18.49 -7.08 -3.53
CA HIS A 198 18.03 -7.40 -4.88
C HIS A 198 17.08 -8.60 -4.85
N PHE A 199 15.79 -8.35 -5.03
CA PHE A 199 14.77 -9.38 -5.12
C PHE A 199 14.17 -9.45 -6.52
N THR A 200 13.69 -10.65 -6.84
CA THR A 200 12.93 -10.90 -8.08
C THR A 200 11.76 -11.84 -7.76
N LEU A 201 10.72 -11.84 -8.58
CA LEU A 201 9.56 -12.70 -8.35
C LEU A 201 9.88 -14.21 -8.45
N LYS A 202 10.82 -14.60 -9.30
CA LYS A 202 11.10 -16.01 -9.60
C LYS A 202 12.44 -16.49 -9.07
N GLN A 203 13.52 -15.77 -9.37
CA GLN A 203 14.88 -16.25 -9.08
C GLN A 203 15.30 -16.03 -7.63
N ASN A 204 14.96 -14.85 -7.07
CA ASN A 204 15.27 -14.50 -5.68
C ASN A 204 14.04 -13.86 -5.01
N PRO A 205 12.96 -14.63 -4.73
CA PRO A 205 11.75 -14.09 -4.16
C PRO A 205 11.92 -13.68 -2.69
N LEU A 206 11.26 -12.57 -2.31
CA LEU A 206 11.15 -12.19 -0.91
C LEU A 206 10.45 -13.32 -0.12
N ARG A 207 11.06 -13.76 0.95
CA ARG A 207 10.55 -14.84 1.82
C ARG A 207 10.45 -14.35 3.25
N ARG A 208 9.66 -15.05 4.08
CA ARG A 208 9.45 -14.73 5.51
C ARG A 208 10.80 -14.53 6.26
N LYS A 209 11.80 -15.36 6.00
CA LYS A 209 13.12 -15.27 6.63
C LYS A 209 13.83 -13.92 6.43
N HIS A 210 13.54 -13.21 5.33
CA HIS A 210 14.15 -11.90 5.05
C HIS A 210 13.53 -10.78 5.90
N LEU A 211 12.42 -11.07 6.57
CA LEU A 211 11.72 -10.17 7.48
C LEU A 211 12.03 -10.48 8.96
N ASP A 212 12.85 -11.50 9.27
CA ASP A 212 13.08 -11.93 10.66
C ASP A 212 13.73 -10.81 11.47
N GLU A 213 14.77 -10.16 10.95
CA GLU A 213 15.41 -9.02 11.60
C GLU A 213 14.44 -7.85 11.84
N PHE A 214 13.62 -7.51 10.83
CA PHE A 214 12.57 -6.49 11.01
C PHE A 214 11.61 -6.87 12.14
N VAL A 215 11.17 -8.13 12.20
CA VAL A 215 10.24 -8.60 13.24
C VAL A 215 10.89 -8.52 14.63
N ASP A 216 12.17 -8.84 14.74
CA ASP A 216 12.92 -8.73 15.98
C ASP A 216 13.08 -7.27 16.42
N CYS A 217 13.28 -6.34 15.48
CA CYS A 217 13.33 -4.91 15.74
C CYS A 217 11.96 -4.30 16.06
N PHE A 218 10.88 -4.82 15.47
CA PHE A 218 9.53 -4.26 15.58
C PHE A 218 8.98 -4.26 16.99
N LYS A 219 9.26 -5.30 17.80
CA LYS A 219 8.91 -5.44 19.23
C LYS A 219 7.48 -4.98 19.55
N PRO A 220 6.44 -5.68 19.07
CA PRO A 220 5.05 -5.29 19.32
C PRO A 220 4.77 -5.30 20.81
N GLY A 221 4.13 -4.23 21.33
CA GLY A 221 3.83 -4.05 22.75
C GLY A 221 5.01 -3.58 23.62
N HIS A 222 6.26 -3.60 23.11
CA HIS A 222 7.47 -3.19 23.81
C HIS A 222 8.29 -2.19 22.99
N ARG A 223 7.62 -1.18 22.40
CA ARG A 223 8.27 -0.20 21.52
C ARG A 223 9.35 0.64 22.19
N GLY A 224 9.28 0.79 23.53
CA GLY A 224 10.31 1.46 24.31
C GLY A 224 11.65 0.72 24.35
N ASP A 225 11.65 -0.58 24.07
CA ASP A 225 12.85 -1.43 24.08
C ASP A 225 13.52 -1.54 22.71
N ARG A 226 13.08 -0.74 21.73
CA ARG A 226 13.67 -0.68 20.39
C ARG A 226 15.04 -0.01 20.46
N VAL A 227 16.02 -0.61 19.79
CA VAL A 227 17.39 -0.12 19.71
C VAL A 227 17.75 0.04 18.25
N GLU A 228 18.43 1.11 17.92
CA GLU A 228 18.89 1.36 16.53
C GLU A 228 19.92 0.30 16.08
N SER A 229 19.87 -0.02 14.80
CA SER A 229 20.85 -0.85 14.12
C SER A 229 21.19 -0.23 12.77
N GLU A 230 22.08 -0.85 12.00
CA GLU A 230 22.43 -0.36 10.67
C GLU A 230 21.21 -0.07 9.78
N ARG A 231 20.19 -0.97 9.80
CA ARG A 231 18.99 -0.88 8.98
C ARG A 231 17.77 -0.33 9.71
N TRP A 232 17.86 -0.02 11.00
CA TRP A 232 16.76 0.37 11.85
C TRP A 232 17.06 1.66 12.60
N HIS A 233 16.48 2.77 12.16
CA HIS A 233 16.68 4.10 12.74
C HIS A 233 15.39 4.76 13.16
N SER A 234 15.47 5.66 14.13
CA SER A 234 14.35 6.43 14.64
C SER A 234 14.50 7.92 14.37
N PHE A 235 13.37 8.56 14.04
CA PHE A 235 13.27 9.99 13.77
C PHE A 235 12.20 10.59 14.67
N SER A 236 12.51 11.64 15.39
CA SER A 236 11.56 12.35 16.25
C SER A 236 10.50 13.10 15.41
N TYR A 237 9.35 13.36 16.00
CA TYR A 237 8.31 14.20 15.38
C TYR A 237 8.88 15.54 14.88
N GLY A 238 9.73 16.21 15.72
CA GLY A 238 10.32 17.49 15.35
C GLY A 238 11.19 17.41 14.09
N GLU A 239 12.01 16.36 13.97
CA GLU A 239 12.82 16.10 12.77
C GLU A 239 11.94 15.84 11.54
N LEU A 240 10.86 15.05 11.68
CA LEU A 240 9.98 14.72 10.57
C LEU A 240 9.24 15.95 10.01
N VAL A 241 8.69 16.79 10.89
CA VAL A 241 7.91 17.95 10.45
C VAL A 241 8.78 19.11 9.97
N ALA A 242 10.06 19.16 10.35
CA ALA A 242 11.05 20.13 9.89
C ALA A 242 11.54 19.84 8.46
N ARG A 243 11.35 18.61 7.95
CA ARG A 243 11.70 18.26 6.57
C ARG A 243 10.77 18.98 5.60
N ASP A 244 11.30 19.35 4.43
CA ASP A 244 10.49 19.96 3.37
C ASP A 244 9.22 19.11 3.13
N LYS A 245 8.05 19.75 3.16
CA LYS A 245 6.74 19.12 2.98
C LYS A 245 6.46 17.91 3.92
N ALA A 246 7.08 17.87 5.10
CA ALA A 246 7.05 16.72 6.00
C ALA A 246 7.37 15.41 5.27
N ASN A 247 8.41 15.42 4.47
CA ASN A 247 8.85 14.30 3.64
C ASN A 247 9.30 13.11 4.51
N LEU A 248 8.69 11.96 4.31
CA LEU A 248 9.00 10.69 5.00
C LEU A 248 9.86 9.74 4.16
N ASP A 249 10.26 10.12 2.94
CA ASP A 249 11.22 9.34 2.15
C ASP A 249 12.64 9.59 2.71
N ILE A 250 12.98 8.79 3.70
CA ILE A 250 14.21 8.92 4.50
C ILE A 250 15.15 7.78 4.13
N THR A 251 16.39 8.13 3.76
CA THR A 251 17.48 7.19 3.49
C THR A 251 18.72 7.62 4.26
N TRP A 252 19.47 6.68 4.80
CA TRP A 252 20.76 6.90 5.49
C TRP A 252 21.81 5.86 5.10
N LEU A 253 21.38 4.71 4.55
CA LEU A 253 22.33 3.70 4.07
C LEU A 253 22.94 4.16 2.75
N ARG A 254 24.22 3.89 2.60
CA ARG A 254 24.93 4.11 1.34
C ARG A 254 24.50 3.05 0.34
N ASP A 255 24.11 3.51 -0.84
CA ASP A 255 23.79 2.62 -1.95
C ASP A 255 25.10 2.22 -2.66
N GLU A 256 25.51 0.97 -2.49
CA GLU A 256 26.76 0.45 -3.07
C GLU A 256 26.70 0.41 -4.61
N SER A 257 25.51 0.40 -5.20
CA SER A 257 25.37 0.47 -6.66
C SER A 257 25.83 1.81 -7.23
N LEU A 258 25.90 2.85 -6.39
CA LEU A 258 26.44 4.16 -6.79
C LEU A 258 27.98 4.20 -6.82
N GLU A 259 28.66 3.24 -6.17
CA GLU A 259 30.11 3.13 -6.22
C GLU A 259 30.60 2.50 -7.53
N ASP A 260 29.76 1.72 -8.20
CA ASP A 260 30.03 1.18 -9.53
C ASP A 260 29.93 2.23 -10.65
N LEU A 261 29.61 3.49 -10.33
CA LEU A 261 29.57 4.58 -11.33
C LEU A 261 30.94 4.76 -12.04
N ASP A 262 32.03 4.44 -11.37
CA ASP A 262 33.37 4.45 -11.96
C ASP A 262 33.62 3.29 -12.96
N ASN A 263 32.77 2.26 -12.92
CA ASN A 263 32.79 1.07 -13.79
C ASN A 263 31.61 1.00 -14.76
N LEU A 264 30.79 2.05 -14.90
CA LEU A 264 29.71 2.06 -15.87
C LEU A 264 30.29 1.87 -17.28
N PRO A 265 29.65 1.05 -18.14
CA PRO A 265 29.95 1.01 -19.55
C PRO A 265 29.91 2.40 -20.16
N ALA A 266 30.65 2.61 -21.25
CA ALA A 266 30.63 3.91 -21.95
C ALA A 266 29.17 4.30 -22.29
N PRO A 267 28.82 5.61 -22.24
CA PRO A 267 27.44 6.08 -22.44
C PRO A 267 26.77 5.56 -23.71
N ASP A 268 27.54 5.31 -24.76
CA ASP A 268 27.06 4.74 -26.02
C ASP A 268 26.69 3.24 -25.90
N VAL A 269 27.37 2.49 -25.04
CA VAL A 269 27.04 1.10 -24.72
C VAL A 269 25.73 1.04 -23.95
N ILE A 270 25.59 1.85 -22.91
CA ILE A 270 24.35 1.95 -22.10
C ILE A 270 23.18 2.38 -22.98
N ALA A 271 23.38 3.38 -23.84
CA ALA A 271 22.34 3.83 -24.77
C ALA A 271 21.89 2.72 -25.72
N ARG A 272 22.82 1.89 -26.17
CA ARG A 272 22.53 0.75 -27.07
C ARG A 272 21.73 -0.34 -26.33
N GLU A 273 22.11 -0.69 -25.11
CA GLU A 273 21.37 -1.65 -24.27
C GLU A 273 19.94 -1.16 -24.01
N ILE A 274 19.76 0.13 -23.67
CA ILE A 274 18.43 0.72 -23.49
C ILE A 274 17.60 0.62 -24.78
N VAL A 275 18.18 0.89 -25.94
CA VAL A 275 17.48 0.79 -27.24
C VAL A 275 17.11 -0.65 -27.54
N GLU A 276 17.98 -1.62 -27.24
CA GLU A 276 17.70 -3.05 -27.41
C GLU A 276 16.55 -3.50 -26.52
N ASP A 277 16.56 -3.12 -25.23
CA ASP A 277 15.49 -3.44 -24.28
C ASP A 277 14.14 -2.83 -24.67
N LEU A 278 14.15 -1.56 -25.09
CA LEU A 278 12.94 -0.87 -25.57
C LEU A 278 12.39 -1.50 -26.85
N SER A 279 13.28 -1.92 -27.76
CA SER A 279 12.89 -2.58 -28.99
C SER A 279 12.29 -3.97 -28.73
N ALA A 280 12.86 -4.72 -27.80
CA ALA A 280 12.31 -6.00 -27.38
C ALA A 280 10.92 -5.85 -26.73
N ALA A 281 10.76 -4.87 -25.84
CA ALA A 281 9.48 -4.56 -25.22
C ALA A 281 8.43 -4.14 -26.26
N LEU A 282 8.80 -3.31 -27.24
CA LEU A 282 7.91 -2.89 -28.33
C LEU A 282 7.43 -4.10 -29.14
N ALA A 283 8.32 -5.01 -29.51
CA ALA A 283 7.96 -6.22 -30.24
C ALA A 283 6.98 -7.11 -29.46
N GLU A 284 7.11 -7.22 -28.13
CA GLU A 284 6.15 -7.93 -27.28
C GLU A 284 4.76 -7.26 -27.30
N PHE A 285 4.71 -5.93 -27.22
CA PHE A 285 3.44 -5.19 -27.30
C PHE A 285 2.78 -5.30 -28.67
N GLU A 286 3.55 -5.26 -29.77
CA GLU A 286 3.05 -5.47 -31.14
C GLU A 286 2.48 -6.88 -31.34
N ALA A 287 3.13 -7.89 -30.76
CA ALA A 287 2.61 -9.26 -30.77
C ALA A 287 1.29 -9.39 -30.02
N VAL A 288 1.15 -8.74 -28.85
CA VAL A 288 -0.11 -8.71 -28.09
C VAL A 288 -1.20 -7.98 -28.87
N ALA A 289 -0.89 -6.82 -29.47
CA ALA A 289 -1.85 -6.06 -30.27
C ALA A 289 -2.36 -6.89 -31.46
N THR A 290 -1.46 -7.55 -32.21
CA THR A 290 -1.81 -8.43 -33.31
C THR A 290 -2.68 -9.61 -32.87
N ALA A 291 -2.38 -10.21 -31.70
CA ALA A 291 -3.18 -11.31 -31.19
C ALA A 291 -4.61 -10.86 -30.81
N LEU A 292 -4.75 -9.67 -30.22
CA LEU A 292 -6.06 -9.08 -29.87
C LEU A 292 -6.87 -8.73 -31.10
N GLU A 293 -6.24 -8.16 -32.16
CA GLU A 293 -6.89 -7.86 -33.44
C GLU A 293 -7.40 -9.16 -34.12
N ALA A 294 -6.59 -10.22 -34.12
CA ALA A 294 -6.99 -11.51 -34.66
C ALA A 294 -8.17 -12.14 -33.89
N GLN A 295 -8.20 -12.00 -32.58
CA GLN A 295 -9.30 -12.48 -31.75
C GLN A 295 -10.59 -11.72 -32.03
N LEU A 296 -10.54 -10.40 -32.12
CA LEU A 296 -11.69 -9.55 -32.47
C LEU A 296 -12.23 -9.87 -33.88
N ALA A 297 -11.34 -10.11 -34.85
CA ALA A 297 -11.74 -10.49 -36.18
C ALA A 297 -12.41 -11.88 -36.24
N GLY A 298 -11.97 -12.82 -35.37
CA GLY A 298 -12.62 -14.13 -35.25
C GLY A 298 -14.01 -14.07 -34.64
N GLU A 299 -14.21 -13.24 -33.63
CA GLU A 299 -15.51 -13.05 -32.95
C GLU A 299 -16.56 -12.39 -33.86
N ILE A 300 -16.11 -11.53 -34.83
CA ILE A 300 -17.00 -10.91 -35.78
C ILE A 300 -17.41 -11.92 -36.89
N ALA A 301 -16.52 -12.81 -37.27
CA ALA A 301 -16.79 -13.83 -38.29
C ALA A 301 -17.73 -14.97 -37.80
N ASP A 302 -17.76 -15.24 -36.49
CA ASP A 302 -18.65 -16.24 -35.88
C ASP A 302 -20.05 -15.68 -35.54
N SER A 303 -20.28 -14.38 -35.72
CA SER A 303 -21.57 -13.70 -35.43
C SER A 303 -22.44 -13.42 -36.67
N ASP A 304 -22.00 -13.72 -37.86
CA ASP A 304 -22.75 -13.70 -39.14
C ASP A 304 -23.13 -15.14 -39.55
#